data_f4a880406cd492ba2aff23a432416462
#
_entry.id   f4a880406cd492ba2aff23a432416462
#
_cell.length_a   1.000
_cell.length_b   1.000
_cell.length_c   1.000
_cell.angle_alpha   90.00
_cell.angle_beta   90.00
_cell.angle_gamma   90.00
#
_symmetry.space_group_name_H-M   'P 1'
#
loop_
_entity.id
_entity.type
_entity.pdbx_description
1 polymer ?
#
loop_
_entity_poly.entity_id
_entity_poly.type
_entity_poly.pdbx_seq_one_letter_code
_entity_poly.pdbx_strand_id
1 'polypeptide(L)'
;MSYSAQNKFELAQHAKDKLEHLKNYQSKSAVLNPSFGEVDLYSVIDDAEYGYVNFMMIREGSLVQSFTLELKKKMQERPEQLLELAIPEIRIMFNSNSKVILLSHPVDYELPGEKFQVPIRGDKVSAIQMSIRNAKAYRIERLKNIQIVDPDRHINRIMSQMKQDLRMPVEPRHIECFDNSNIQGKIPVSACVVFRNGKPSKGEYRHFNIKTVTGVNDYASMEEVIFRRYKRIIEEENDLPHLILIDGG
;
A
#
# COMPACT_ATOMS: atom_id res chain seq x y z
N MET A 1 -3.79 38.78 2.43
CA MET A 1 -3.66 38.40 1.00
C MET A 1 -3.13 36.98 0.92
N SER A 2 -3.74 36.13 0.12
CA SER A 2 -3.36 34.72 0.00
C SER A 2 -2.08 34.58 -0.84
N TYR A 3 -1.13 33.72 -0.44
CA TYR A 3 0.09 33.41 -1.21
C TYR A 3 -0.19 32.91 -2.63
N SER A 4 -1.32 32.24 -2.86
CA SER A 4 -1.77 31.80 -4.19
C SER A 4 -2.01 32.96 -5.15
N ALA A 5 -2.49 34.10 -4.66
CA ALA A 5 -2.74 35.30 -5.47
C ALA A 5 -1.45 36.00 -5.94
N GLN A 6 -0.30 35.63 -5.36
CA GLN A 6 1.02 36.15 -5.72
C GLN A 6 1.88 35.17 -6.54
N ASN A 7 1.29 34.11 -7.08
CA ASN A 7 1.98 33.01 -7.80
C ASN A 7 3.11 32.31 -7.00
N LYS A 8 3.04 32.34 -5.67
CA LYS A 8 4.00 31.67 -4.77
C LYS A 8 3.42 30.33 -4.36
N PHE A 9 3.31 29.41 -5.31
CA PHE A 9 2.62 28.13 -5.13
C PHE A 9 3.25 27.25 -4.05
N GLU A 10 4.57 27.23 -3.92
CA GLU A 10 5.28 26.47 -2.88
C GLU A 10 4.92 26.96 -1.47
N LEU A 11 4.88 28.27 -1.26
CA LEU A 11 4.49 28.88 0.01
C LEU A 11 3.00 28.67 0.29
N ALA A 12 2.16 28.66 -0.75
CA ALA A 12 0.73 28.36 -0.62
C ALA A 12 0.51 26.89 -0.21
N GLN A 13 1.27 25.97 -0.82
CA GLN A 13 1.23 24.55 -0.47
C GLN A 13 1.68 24.34 0.97
N HIS A 14 2.81 24.91 1.36
CA HIS A 14 3.32 24.82 2.74
C HIS A 14 2.34 25.41 3.77
N ALA A 15 1.68 26.53 3.44
CA ALA A 15 0.64 27.12 4.30
C ALA A 15 -0.61 26.24 4.38
N LYS A 16 -0.99 25.59 3.28
CA LYS A 16 -2.11 24.64 3.23
C LYS A 16 -1.81 23.40 4.09
N ASP A 17 -0.62 22.83 3.94
CA ASP A 17 -0.18 21.68 4.72
C ASP A 17 -0.18 22.01 6.23
N LYS A 18 0.33 23.20 6.59
CA LYS A 18 0.33 23.71 7.96
C LYS A 18 -1.10 23.91 8.51
N LEU A 19 -2.02 24.40 7.68
CA LEU A 19 -3.44 24.58 8.04
C LEU A 19 -4.13 23.22 8.23
N GLU A 20 -3.84 22.25 7.40
CA GLU A 20 -4.39 20.90 7.49
C GLU A 20 -3.87 20.18 8.74
N HIS A 21 -2.60 20.35 9.06
CA HIS A 21 -2.01 19.91 10.34
C HIS A 21 -2.69 20.57 11.54
N LEU A 22 -2.95 21.88 11.51
CA LEU A 22 -3.66 22.60 12.57
C LEU A 22 -5.12 22.16 12.73
N LYS A 23 -5.83 21.88 11.64
CA LYS A 23 -7.20 21.35 11.68
C LYS A 23 -7.27 19.94 12.26
N ASN A 24 -6.33 19.09 11.90
CA ASN A 24 -6.19 17.75 12.47
C ASN A 24 -5.84 17.81 13.97
N TYR A 25 -5.18 18.86 14.42
CA TYR A 25 -4.87 19.15 15.81
C TYR A 25 -6.11 19.56 16.62
N GLN A 26 -6.91 20.50 16.11
CA GLN A 26 -8.11 20.99 16.82
C GLN A 26 -9.19 19.93 17.03
N SER A 27 -9.28 18.93 16.15
CA SER A 27 -10.28 17.86 16.27
C SER A 27 -9.96 16.77 17.28
N LYS A 28 -8.77 16.75 17.87
CA LYS A 28 -8.28 15.66 18.73
C LYS A 28 -7.53 16.11 19.98
N SER A 29 -8.01 17.15 20.65
CA SER A 29 -7.52 17.48 22.00
C SER A 29 -7.93 16.37 22.98
N ALA A 30 -7.20 15.25 22.93
CA ALA A 30 -7.35 14.18 23.91
C ALA A 30 -6.66 14.65 25.20
N VAL A 31 -7.43 14.93 26.22
CA VAL A 31 -6.91 15.10 27.57
C VAL A 31 -6.41 13.73 28.02
N LEU A 32 -5.11 13.58 28.10
CA LEU A 32 -4.44 12.45 28.71
C LEU A 32 -4.35 12.70 30.23
N ASN A 33 -4.01 11.67 31.00
CA ASN A 33 -3.89 11.79 32.46
C ASN A 33 -2.87 12.89 32.84
N PRO A 34 -3.22 13.88 33.70
CA PRO A 34 -2.29 14.95 34.14
C PRO A 34 -0.97 14.44 34.73
N SER A 35 -0.92 13.20 35.22
CA SER A 35 0.28 12.56 35.74
C SER A 35 1.42 12.33 34.75
N PHE A 36 1.16 12.54 33.44
CA PHE A 36 2.19 12.34 32.39
C PHE A 36 3.35 13.35 32.49
N GLY A 37 3.10 14.58 33.00
CA GLY A 37 4.11 15.62 32.99
C GLY A 37 4.55 16.01 31.57
N GLU A 38 5.88 16.24 31.39
CA GLU A 38 6.47 16.53 30.07
C GLU A 38 7.03 15.24 29.44
N VAL A 39 6.40 14.75 28.41
CA VAL A 39 6.75 13.49 27.77
C VAL A 39 6.68 13.62 26.25
N ASP A 40 7.70 13.11 25.60
CA ASP A 40 7.68 12.83 24.16
C ASP A 40 7.39 11.35 23.95
N LEU A 41 6.53 11.05 22.98
CA LEU A 41 6.12 9.70 22.68
C LEU A 41 6.33 9.40 21.20
N TYR A 42 6.96 8.26 20.92
CA TYR A 42 7.21 7.79 19.56
C TYR A 42 6.70 6.36 19.40
N SER A 43 5.94 6.14 18.34
CA SER A 43 5.55 4.80 17.93
C SER A 43 5.84 4.59 16.45
N VAL A 44 6.07 3.36 16.06
CA VAL A 44 6.35 3.00 14.68
C VAL A 44 5.43 1.87 14.23
N ILE A 45 4.99 1.97 13.00
CA ILE A 45 4.46 0.86 12.19
C ILE A 45 5.20 0.87 10.87
N ASP A 46 5.25 -0.27 10.19
CA ASP A 46 5.93 -0.37 8.90
C ASP A 46 5.19 -1.31 7.95
N ASP A 47 5.58 -1.24 6.70
CA ASP A 47 5.25 -2.18 5.64
C ASP A 47 6.54 -2.57 4.86
N ALA A 48 6.40 -3.19 3.71
CA ALA A 48 7.55 -3.65 2.93
C ALA A 48 8.45 -2.49 2.44
N GLU A 49 7.88 -1.31 2.15
CA GLU A 49 8.59 -0.19 1.52
C GLU A 49 8.81 1.00 2.46
N TYR A 50 7.93 1.19 3.46
CA TYR A 50 7.92 2.38 4.30
C TYR A 50 7.77 2.06 5.77
N GLY A 51 8.38 2.91 6.61
CA GLY A 51 8.11 3.05 8.03
C GLY A 51 7.35 4.35 8.31
N TYR A 52 6.44 4.32 9.27
CA TYR A 52 5.65 5.48 9.70
C TYR A 52 5.85 5.67 11.19
N VAL A 53 6.60 6.69 11.56
CA VAL A 53 6.89 7.02 12.96
C VAL A 53 5.97 8.15 13.38
N ASN A 54 5.03 7.86 14.30
CA ASN A 54 4.19 8.89 14.91
C ASN A 54 4.82 9.42 16.17
N PHE A 55 4.93 10.73 16.24
CA PHE A 55 5.38 11.51 17.37
C PHE A 55 4.18 12.20 18.03
N MET A 56 4.17 12.18 19.36
CA MET A 56 3.22 12.93 20.18
C MET A 56 3.96 13.67 21.28
N MET A 57 3.79 14.98 21.34
CA MET A 57 4.30 15.83 22.42
C MET A 57 3.21 16.03 23.46
N ILE A 58 3.46 15.58 24.68
CA ILE A 58 2.54 15.69 25.81
C ILE A 58 3.15 16.64 26.85
N ARG A 59 2.37 17.62 27.26
CA ARG A 59 2.75 18.59 28.29
C ARG A 59 1.60 18.71 29.28
N GLU A 60 1.89 18.50 30.57
CA GLU A 60 0.90 18.58 31.66
C GLU A 60 -0.38 17.75 31.37
N GLY A 61 -0.21 16.55 30.82
CA GLY A 61 -1.31 15.67 30.46
C GLY A 61 -2.12 16.07 29.22
N SER A 62 -1.71 17.13 28.52
CA SER A 62 -2.35 17.57 27.29
C SER A 62 -1.50 17.23 26.06
N LEU A 63 -2.13 16.74 24.99
CA LEU A 63 -1.48 16.55 23.71
C LEU A 63 -1.24 17.89 23.04
N VAL A 64 0.03 18.33 22.96
CA VAL A 64 0.43 19.62 22.37
C VAL A 64 0.70 19.49 20.89
N GLN A 65 1.31 18.39 20.45
CA GLN A 65 1.69 18.15 19.07
C GLN A 65 1.52 16.69 18.71
N SER A 66 1.06 16.41 17.49
CA SER A 66 1.10 15.08 16.89
C SER A 66 1.59 15.20 15.44
N PHE A 67 2.56 14.37 15.09
CA PHE A 67 3.17 14.37 13.75
C PHE A 67 3.52 12.94 13.34
N THR A 68 3.42 12.62 12.06
CA THR A 68 3.86 11.33 11.54
C THR A 68 4.90 11.53 10.45
N LEU A 69 6.09 11.00 10.69
CA LEU A 69 7.19 10.97 9.71
C LEU A 69 7.10 9.68 8.88
N GLU A 70 7.15 9.83 7.56
CA GLU A 70 7.27 8.72 6.62
C GLU A 70 8.74 8.50 6.26
N LEU A 71 9.24 7.30 6.44
CA LEU A 71 10.61 6.90 6.12
C LEU A 71 10.58 5.80 5.06
N LYS A 72 11.24 6.04 3.92
CA LYS A 72 11.41 5.00 2.91
C LYS A 72 12.50 4.03 3.34
N LYS A 73 12.18 2.75 3.44
CA LYS A 73 13.14 1.69 3.76
C LYS A 73 14.14 1.49 2.62
N LYS A 74 15.41 1.38 2.97
CA LYS A 74 16.50 1.12 2.02
C LYS A 74 17.04 -0.29 2.12
N MET A 75 17.09 -0.84 3.34
CA MET A 75 17.72 -2.12 3.67
C MET A 75 16.82 -3.02 4.54
N GLN A 76 15.50 -2.91 4.42
CA GLN A 76 14.53 -3.63 5.26
C GLN A 76 14.72 -3.35 6.76
N GLU A 77 14.92 -2.08 7.10
CA GLU A 77 15.12 -1.63 8.46
C GLU A 77 14.00 -2.12 9.39
N ARG A 78 14.38 -2.58 10.58
CA ARG A 78 13.45 -3.01 11.63
C ARG A 78 12.81 -1.82 12.31
N PRO A 79 11.67 -2.01 13.01
CA PRO A 79 10.99 -0.93 13.74
C PRO A 79 11.90 -0.13 14.68
N GLU A 80 12.83 -0.81 15.38
CA GLU A 80 13.79 -0.18 16.27
C GLU A 80 14.68 0.83 15.52
N GLN A 81 15.22 0.41 14.39
CA GLN A 81 16.10 1.24 13.55
C GLN A 81 15.37 2.43 12.94
N LEU A 82 14.08 2.27 12.58
CA LEU A 82 13.25 3.37 12.10
C LEU A 82 13.02 4.42 13.19
N LEU A 83 12.84 3.99 14.45
CA LEU A 83 12.77 4.92 15.60
C LEU A 83 14.09 5.65 15.80
N GLU A 84 15.22 4.95 15.72
CA GLU A 84 16.56 5.53 15.87
C GLU A 84 16.84 6.61 14.84
N LEU A 85 16.38 6.43 13.61
CA LEU A 85 16.49 7.43 12.55
C LEU A 85 15.56 8.63 12.77
N ALA A 86 14.33 8.36 13.20
CA ALA A 86 13.28 9.38 13.29
C ALA A 86 13.42 10.30 14.50
N ILE A 87 13.81 9.75 15.66
CA ILE A 87 13.81 10.51 16.93
C ILE A 87 14.67 11.78 16.85
N PRO A 88 15.95 11.74 16.41
CA PRO A 88 16.78 12.95 16.32
C PRO A 88 16.18 13.99 15.36
N GLU A 89 15.70 13.56 14.20
CA GLU A 89 15.12 14.47 13.20
C GLU A 89 13.88 15.17 13.72
N ILE A 90 12.95 14.42 14.32
CA ILE A 90 11.71 14.97 14.87
C ILE A 90 11.99 15.89 16.05
N ARG A 91 12.95 15.56 16.94
CA ARG A 91 13.34 16.41 18.05
C ARG A 91 13.89 17.75 17.62
N ILE A 92 14.71 17.76 16.57
CA ILE A 92 15.21 19.01 15.97
C ILE A 92 14.05 19.80 15.37
N MET A 93 13.18 19.13 14.60
CA MET A 93 12.05 19.77 13.90
C MET A 93 11.09 20.48 14.88
N PHE A 94 10.81 19.87 16.02
CA PHE A 94 9.87 20.41 17.02
C PHE A 94 10.55 21.06 18.23
N ASN A 95 11.89 21.20 18.21
CA ASN A 95 12.70 21.75 19.31
C ASN A 95 12.31 21.12 20.66
N SER A 96 12.18 19.80 20.70
CA SER A 96 11.77 19.13 21.92
C SER A 96 12.94 18.76 22.79
N ASN A 97 12.83 19.13 24.09
CA ASN A 97 13.82 18.91 25.16
C ASN A 97 13.27 18.01 26.28
N SER A 98 12.26 17.21 26.02
CA SER A 98 11.68 16.30 27.01
C SER A 98 12.72 15.32 27.52
N LYS A 99 12.80 15.19 28.85
CA LYS A 99 13.70 14.24 29.53
C LYS A 99 13.14 12.81 29.53
N VAL A 100 11.84 12.66 29.37
CA VAL A 100 11.17 11.36 29.34
C VAL A 100 10.66 11.10 27.93
N ILE A 101 11.09 9.99 27.35
CA ILE A 101 10.73 9.57 26.00
C ILE A 101 10.09 8.19 26.08
N LEU A 102 8.83 8.09 25.67
CA LEU A 102 8.11 6.82 25.58
C LEU A 102 8.21 6.26 24.16
N LEU A 103 8.51 4.97 24.07
CA LEU A 103 8.74 4.28 22.79
C LEU A 103 7.82 3.07 22.66
N SER A 104 7.42 2.75 21.42
CA SER A 104 6.72 1.50 21.13
C SER A 104 7.66 0.29 21.06
N HIS A 105 8.95 0.50 20.74
CA HIS A 105 10.01 -0.53 20.67
C HIS A 105 11.28 0.02 21.32
N PRO A 106 12.15 -0.85 21.83
CA PRO A 106 13.44 -0.41 22.38
C PRO A 106 14.33 0.16 21.26
N VAL A 107 15.25 1.02 21.63
CA VAL A 107 16.30 1.57 20.75
C VAL A 107 17.66 1.32 21.37
N ASP A 108 18.69 1.15 20.55
CA ASP A 108 20.03 0.76 20.98
C ASP A 108 20.97 1.96 21.21
N TYR A 109 20.41 3.17 21.37
CA TYR A 109 21.21 4.35 21.71
C TYR A 109 20.61 5.13 22.88
N GLU A 110 21.46 5.91 23.55
CA GLU A 110 21.07 6.77 24.65
C GLU A 110 21.34 8.24 24.31
N LEU A 111 20.44 9.12 24.75
CA LEU A 111 20.66 10.56 24.70
C LEU A 111 21.05 11.05 26.11
N PRO A 112 22.14 11.80 26.25
CA PRO A 112 22.60 12.25 27.54
C PRO A 112 21.54 13.04 28.32
N GLY A 113 21.21 12.57 29.52
CA GLY A 113 20.23 13.23 30.40
C GLY A 113 18.78 12.89 30.11
N GLU A 114 18.49 11.99 29.20
CA GLU A 114 17.16 11.57 28.80
C GLU A 114 16.88 10.10 29.17
N LYS A 115 15.61 9.80 29.43
CA LYS A 115 15.18 8.46 29.84
C LYS A 115 14.23 7.88 28.84
N PHE A 116 14.67 6.87 28.11
CA PHE A 116 13.84 6.05 27.23
C PHE A 116 13.06 4.99 28.02
N GLN A 117 11.78 4.84 27.73
CA GLN A 117 10.90 3.88 28.37
C GLN A 117 9.99 3.21 27.34
N VAL A 118 9.97 1.89 27.37
CA VAL A 118 8.95 1.10 26.67
C VAL A 118 7.91 0.68 27.71
N PRO A 119 6.72 1.32 27.73
CA PRO A 119 5.73 1.03 28.76
C PRO A 119 5.08 -0.33 28.54
N ILE A 120 4.86 -1.07 29.65
CA ILE A 120 4.27 -2.41 29.61
C ILE A 120 2.81 -2.40 30.09
N ARG A 121 2.41 -1.39 30.91
CA ARG A 121 1.07 -1.31 31.51
C ARG A 121 0.65 0.12 31.83
N GLY A 122 -0.66 0.30 32.02
CA GLY A 122 -1.27 1.57 32.45
C GLY A 122 -1.43 2.60 31.33
N ASP A 123 -1.66 3.86 31.72
CA ASP A 123 -2.01 4.96 30.81
C ASP A 123 -0.95 5.22 29.75
N LYS A 124 0.32 4.96 30.05
CA LYS A 124 1.42 5.11 29.10
C LYS A 124 1.29 4.14 27.91
N VAL A 125 0.82 2.91 28.15
CA VAL A 125 0.52 1.96 27.07
C VAL A 125 -0.66 2.46 26.23
N SER A 126 -1.70 3.00 26.87
CA SER A 126 -2.86 3.57 26.17
C SER A 126 -2.44 4.73 25.25
N ALA A 127 -1.50 5.57 25.68
CA ALA A 127 -0.93 6.65 24.89
C ALA A 127 -0.11 6.11 23.70
N ILE A 128 0.71 5.08 23.88
CA ILE A 128 1.41 4.39 22.77
C ILE A 128 0.40 3.82 21.78
N GLN A 129 -0.68 3.17 22.23
CA GLN A 129 -1.71 2.64 21.34
C GLN A 129 -2.43 3.75 20.57
N MET A 130 -2.63 4.93 21.17
CA MET A 130 -3.18 6.09 20.45
C MET A 130 -2.22 6.56 19.35
N SER A 131 -0.94 6.65 19.64
CA SER A 131 0.09 7.01 18.66
C SER A 131 0.15 6.00 17.51
N ILE A 132 0.09 4.71 17.80
CA ILE A 132 0.02 3.64 16.77
C ILE A 132 -1.24 3.81 15.89
N ARG A 133 -2.40 4.15 16.49
CA ARG A 133 -3.61 4.44 15.71
C ARG A 133 -3.43 5.63 14.78
N ASN A 134 -2.74 6.68 15.23
CA ASN A 134 -2.43 7.85 14.41
C ASN A 134 -1.52 7.49 13.23
N ALA A 135 -0.47 6.70 13.47
CA ALA A 135 0.40 6.20 12.40
C ALA A 135 -0.39 5.36 11.38
N LYS A 136 -1.28 4.48 11.84
CA LYS A 136 -2.15 3.67 10.96
C LYS A 136 -3.10 4.54 10.14
N ALA A 137 -3.72 5.55 10.76
CA ALA A 137 -4.61 6.48 10.07
C ALA A 137 -3.86 7.25 8.97
N TYR A 138 -2.67 7.77 9.29
CA TYR A 138 -1.80 8.43 8.33
C TYR A 138 -1.46 7.52 7.13
N ARG A 139 -1.04 6.26 7.40
CA ARG A 139 -0.75 5.29 6.34
C ARG A 139 -1.94 5.06 5.42
N ILE A 140 -3.14 4.89 5.99
CA ILE A 140 -4.37 4.67 5.20
C ILE A 140 -4.66 5.88 4.31
N GLU A 141 -4.55 7.09 4.85
CA GLU A 141 -4.76 8.33 4.10
C GLU A 141 -3.71 8.49 3.00
N ARG A 142 -2.44 8.21 3.30
CA ARG A 142 -1.35 8.22 2.33
C ARG A 142 -1.59 7.25 1.17
N LEU A 143 -2.02 6.01 1.46
CA LEU A 143 -2.34 5.01 0.45
C LEU A 143 -3.54 5.44 -0.42
N LYS A 144 -4.58 6.03 0.18
CA LYS A 144 -5.72 6.60 -0.57
C LYS A 144 -5.27 7.71 -1.51
N ASN A 145 -4.42 8.62 -1.03
CA ASN A 145 -3.89 9.71 -1.85
C ASN A 145 -3.04 9.20 -3.01
N ILE A 146 -2.20 8.20 -2.78
CA ILE A 146 -1.44 7.53 -3.86
C ILE A 146 -2.38 6.92 -4.89
N GLN A 147 -3.43 6.23 -4.44
CA GLN A 147 -4.40 5.60 -5.34
C GLN A 147 -5.21 6.62 -6.16
N ILE A 148 -5.46 7.80 -5.60
CA ILE A 148 -6.13 8.90 -6.33
C ILE A 148 -5.20 9.51 -7.38
N VAL A 149 -3.92 9.70 -7.04
CA VAL A 149 -2.93 10.34 -7.95
C VAL A 149 -2.47 9.36 -9.03
N ASP A 150 -2.29 8.09 -8.70
CA ASP A 150 -1.85 7.04 -9.64
C ASP A 150 -2.67 5.76 -9.41
N PRO A 151 -3.91 5.68 -9.92
CA PRO A 151 -4.81 4.55 -9.73
C PRO A 151 -4.28 3.25 -10.34
N ASP A 152 -3.41 3.34 -11.33
CA ASP A 152 -2.86 2.18 -12.04
C ASP A 152 -1.46 1.75 -11.54
N ARG A 153 -0.90 2.43 -10.54
CA ARG A 153 0.42 2.11 -9.98
C ARG A 153 0.58 0.64 -9.59
N HIS A 154 -0.44 0.08 -8.91
CA HIS A 154 -0.43 -1.32 -8.50
C HIS A 154 -0.45 -2.25 -9.72
N ILE A 155 -1.25 -1.94 -10.72
CA ILE A 155 -1.36 -2.69 -11.98
C ILE A 155 -0.03 -2.63 -12.74
N ASN A 156 0.53 -1.43 -12.90
CA ASN A 156 1.80 -1.23 -13.60
C ASN A 156 2.93 -2.02 -12.94
N ARG A 157 2.98 -2.05 -11.60
CA ARG A 157 3.96 -2.86 -10.87
C ARG A 157 3.79 -4.36 -11.14
N ILE A 158 2.56 -4.88 -11.12
CA ILE A 158 2.27 -6.29 -11.43
C ILE A 158 2.67 -6.63 -12.86
N MET A 159 2.31 -5.79 -13.83
CA MET A 159 2.65 -6.02 -15.24
C MET A 159 4.16 -6.04 -15.47
N SER A 160 4.88 -5.10 -14.85
CA SER A 160 6.34 -5.08 -14.89
C SER A 160 6.98 -6.30 -14.22
N GLN A 161 6.44 -6.73 -13.07
CA GLN A 161 6.92 -7.93 -12.38
C GLN A 161 6.68 -9.19 -13.23
N MET A 162 5.47 -9.36 -13.79
CA MET A 162 5.16 -10.48 -14.68
C MET A 162 6.07 -10.51 -15.92
N LYS A 163 6.35 -9.33 -16.51
CA LYS A 163 7.30 -9.24 -17.63
C LYS A 163 8.67 -9.79 -17.25
N GLN A 164 9.18 -9.46 -16.06
CA GLN A 164 10.49 -9.92 -15.57
C GLN A 164 10.48 -11.41 -15.26
N ASP A 165 9.49 -11.88 -14.48
CA ASP A 165 9.41 -13.27 -14.01
C ASP A 165 9.22 -14.24 -15.16
N LEU A 166 8.41 -13.87 -16.15
CA LEU A 166 8.14 -14.68 -17.36
C LEU A 166 9.12 -14.38 -18.51
N ARG A 167 10.11 -13.49 -18.31
CA ARG A 167 11.11 -13.06 -19.31
C ARG A 167 10.48 -12.62 -20.64
N MET A 168 9.39 -11.88 -20.56
CA MET A 168 8.65 -11.41 -21.74
C MET A 168 9.29 -10.17 -22.34
N PRO A 169 9.22 -9.96 -23.67
CA PRO A 169 9.74 -8.77 -24.32
C PRO A 169 8.92 -7.51 -23.99
N VAL A 170 7.61 -7.69 -23.71
CA VAL A 170 6.66 -6.62 -23.40
C VAL A 170 5.85 -6.94 -22.15
N GLU A 171 5.25 -5.92 -21.52
CA GLU A 171 4.32 -6.14 -20.42
C GLU A 171 3.06 -6.86 -20.90
N PRO A 172 2.55 -7.88 -20.17
CA PRO A 172 1.38 -8.64 -20.57
C PRO A 172 0.07 -7.89 -20.29
N ARG A 173 -0.18 -6.81 -21.02
CA ARG A 173 -1.38 -5.97 -20.83
C ARG A 173 -2.66 -6.56 -21.42
N HIS A 174 -2.54 -7.52 -22.33
CA HIS A 174 -3.62 -8.35 -22.83
C HIS A 174 -3.31 -9.81 -22.54
N ILE A 175 -4.11 -10.42 -21.66
CA ILE A 175 -3.94 -11.81 -21.20
C ILE A 175 -5.23 -12.56 -21.50
N GLU A 176 -5.13 -13.75 -22.09
CA GLU A 176 -6.24 -14.68 -22.24
C GLU A 176 -5.95 -15.95 -21.45
N CYS A 177 -6.95 -16.41 -20.67
CA CYS A 177 -6.85 -17.65 -19.89
C CYS A 177 -7.92 -18.61 -20.37
N PHE A 178 -7.53 -19.86 -20.60
CA PHE A 178 -8.41 -20.94 -21.05
C PHE A 178 -8.52 -22.02 -19.98
N ASP A 179 -9.74 -22.46 -19.74
CA ASP A 179 -10.07 -23.54 -18.81
C ASP A 179 -11.12 -24.45 -19.44
N ASN A 180 -10.93 -25.76 -19.29
CA ASN A 180 -11.86 -26.77 -19.74
C ASN A 180 -12.70 -27.29 -18.58
N SER A 181 -14.00 -27.43 -18.78
CA SER A 181 -14.89 -28.04 -17.82
C SER A 181 -15.68 -29.19 -18.45
N ASN A 182 -15.62 -30.35 -17.83
CA ASN A 182 -16.32 -31.56 -18.23
C ASN A 182 -17.36 -31.95 -17.18
N ILE A 183 -18.66 -31.89 -17.53
CA ILE A 183 -19.70 -32.43 -16.65
C ILE A 183 -19.89 -33.90 -17.03
N GLN A 184 -19.17 -34.79 -16.32
CA GLN A 184 -19.25 -36.27 -16.50
C GLN A 184 -19.15 -36.75 -17.94
N GLY A 185 -18.34 -36.09 -18.79
CA GLY A 185 -18.11 -36.50 -20.18
C GLY A 185 -19.25 -36.24 -21.17
N LYS A 186 -20.34 -35.58 -20.76
CA LYS A 186 -21.52 -35.42 -21.62
C LYS A 186 -21.63 -34.10 -22.38
N ILE A 187 -21.03 -33.02 -21.88
CA ILE A 187 -21.05 -31.70 -22.56
C ILE A 187 -19.72 -31.00 -22.25
N PRO A 188 -18.66 -31.27 -23.03
CA PRO A 188 -17.40 -30.57 -22.82
C PRO A 188 -17.55 -29.13 -23.28
N VAL A 189 -17.22 -28.21 -22.36
CA VAL A 189 -17.21 -26.76 -22.59
C VAL A 189 -15.88 -26.19 -22.17
N SER A 190 -15.44 -25.15 -22.86
CA SER A 190 -14.27 -24.38 -22.47
C SER A 190 -14.63 -22.91 -22.32
N ALA A 191 -14.01 -22.26 -21.35
CA ALA A 191 -14.12 -20.83 -21.10
C ALA A 191 -12.81 -20.12 -21.48
N CYS A 192 -12.95 -18.96 -22.11
CA CYS A 192 -11.86 -18.01 -22.28
C CYS A 192 -12.19 -16.74 -21.49
N VAL A 193 -11.36 -16.43 -20.52
CA VAL A 193 -11.43 -15.16 -19.78
C VAL A 193 -10.33 -14.22 -20.26
N VAL A 194 -10.66 -12.94 -20.33
CA VAL A 194 -9.77 -11.92 -20.90
C VAL A 194 -9.49 -10.85 -19.88
N PHE A 195 -8.21 -10.49 -19.75
CA PHE A 195 -7.76 -9.36 -18.94
C PHE A 195 -7.13 -8.29 -19.83
N ARG A 196 -7.53 -7.06 -19.64
CA ARG A 196 -6.95 -5.87 -20.29
C ARG A 196 -6.39 -4.93 -19.23
N ASN A 197 -5.12 -4.59 -19.32
CA ASN A 197 -4.45 -3.71 -18.36
C ASN A 197 -4.68 -4.15 -16.90
N GLY A 198 -4.54 -5.46 -16.61
CA GLY A 198 -4.70 -6.03 -15.28
C GLY A 198 -6.13 -6.08 -14.73
N LYS A 199 -7.13 -5.73 -15.53
CA LYS A 199 -8.55 -5.76 -15.14
C LYS A 199 -9.33 -6.77 -16.00
N PRO A 200 -10.31 -7.50 -15.41
CA PRO A 200 -11.17 -8.41 -16.16
C PRO A 200 -11.98 -7.68 -17.23
N SER A 201 -11.85 -8.10 -18.49
CA SER A 201 -12.64 -7.58 -19.62
C SER A 201 -13.81 -8.52 -19.92
N LYS A 202 -14.85 -8.45 -19.09
CA LYS A 202 -15.99 -9.40 -19.14
C LYS A 202 -16.71 -9.41 -20.49
N GLY A 203 -16.72 -8.31 -21.23
CA GLY A 203 -17.32 -8.23 -22.57
C GLY A 203 -16.59 -9.09 -23.62
N GLU A 204 -15.31 -9.39 -23.39
CA GLU A 204 -14.48 -10.21 -24.27
C GLU A 204 -14.45 -11.69 -23.87
N TYR A 205 -15.08 -12.10 -22.78
CA TYR A 205 -15.19 -13.50 -22.36
C TYR A 205 -15.92 -14.32 -23.41
N ARG A 206 -15.49 -15.55 -23.61
CA ARG A 206 -16.11 -16.48 -24.57
C ARG A 206 -16.30 -17.85 -23.95
N HIS A 207 -17.38 -18.47 -24.33
CA HIS A 207 -17.66 -19.90 -24.09
C HIS A 207 -17.57 -20.65 -25.39
N PHE A 208 -16.96 -21.82 -25.36
CA PHE A 208 -16.80 -22.69 -26.49
C PHE A 208 -17.43 -24.05 -26.19
N ASN A 209 -18.40 -24.45 -27.02
CA ASN A 209 -18.84 -25.81 -27.03
C ASN A 209 -17.87 -26.62 -27.92
N ILE A 210 -17.34 -27.71 -27.39
CA ILE A 210 -16.45 -28.61 -28.12
C ILE A 210 -17.27 -29.35 -29.15
N LYS A 211 -16.79 -29.42 -30.39
CA LYS A 211 -17.55 -29.95 -31.54
C LYS A 211 -16.94 -31.19 -32.15
N THR A 212 -15.63 -31.32 -32.17
CA THR A 212 -14.90 -32.34 -32.94
C THR A 212 -14.37 -33.47 -32.07
N VAL A 213 -14.26 -33.25 -30.74
CA VAL A 213 -13.68 -34.23 -29.82
C VAL A 213 -14.78 -35.11 -29.26
N THR A 214 -14.64 -36.43 -29.45
CA THR A 214 -15.53 -37.45 -28.86
C THR A 214 -14.87 -38.06 -27.61
N GLY A 215 -15.60 -38.09 -26.51
CA GLY A 215 -15.09 -38.60 -25.23
C GLY A 215 -14.35 -37.54 -24.39
N VAL A 216 -13.71 -38.00 -23.32
CA VAL A 216 -12.94 -37.14 -22.40
C VAL A 216 -11.50 -37.03 -22.89
N ASN A 217 -11.20 -35.95 -23.58
CA ASN A 217 -9.84 -35.63 -24.00
C ASN A 217 -9.60 -34.13 -23.90
N ASP A 218 -9.02 -33.71 -22.76
CA ASP A 218 -8.85 -32.30 -22.46
C ASP A 218 -7.84 -31.60 -23.38
N TYR A 219 -6.79 -32.30 -23.82
CA TYR A 219 -5.83 -31.76 -24.77
C TYR A 219 -6.44 -31.47 -26.13
N ALA A 220 -7.16 -32.42 -26.70
CA ALA A 220 -7.81 -32.24 -28.01
C ALA A 220 -8.91 -31.15 -27.92
N SER A 221 -9.62 -31.10 -26.80
CA SER A 221 -10.62 -30.05 -26.56
C SER A 221 -9.99 -28.66 -26.49
N MET A 222 -8.88 -28.52 -25.80
CA MET A 222 -8.14 -27.26 -25.69
C MET A 222 -7.56 -26.85 -27.07
N GLU A 223 -6.99 -27.80 -27.81
CA GLU A 223 -6.48 -27.54 -29.17
C GLU A 223 -7.58 -26.99 -30.09
N GLU A 224 -8.77 -27.62 -30.11
CA GLU A 224 -9.91 -27.13 -30.88
C GLU A 224 -10.28 -25.69 -30.51
N VAL A 225 -10.35 -25.38 -29.20
CA VAL A 225 -10.77 -24.08 -28.72
C VAL A 225 -9.77 -23.00 -29.09
N ILE A 226 -8.48 -23.26 -28.85
CA ILE A 226 -7.39 -22.32 -29.13
C ILE A 226 -7.33 -22.06 -30.65
N PHE A 227 -7.38 -23.12 -31.45
CA PHE A 227 -7.39 -22.98 -32.90
C PHE A 227 -8.56 -22.11 -33.39
N ARG A 228 -9.77 -22.37 -32.92
CA ARG A 228 -10.97 -21.60 -33.30
C ARG A 228 -10.89 -20.15 -32.86
N ARG A 229 -10.38 -19.90 -31.65
CA ARG A 229 -10.22 -18.54 -31.10
C ARG A 229 -9.26 -17.72 -31.95
N TYR A 230 -8.04 -18.24 -32.15
CA TYR A 230 -6.99 -17.44 -32.80
C TYR A 230 -7.14 -17.42 -34.34
N LYS A 231 -7.70 -18.46 -34.97
CA LYS A 231 -8.10 -18.39 -36.36
C LYS A 231 -9.03 -17.21 -36.61
N ARG A 232 -10.06 -17.06 -35.77
CA ARG A 232 -11.01 -15.97 -35.87
C ARG A 232 -10.36 -14.59 -35.60
N ILE A 233 -9.49 -14.46 -34.59
CA ILE A 233 -8.80 -13.21 -34.29
C ILE A 233 -7.95 -12.77 -35.48
N ILE A 234 -7.24 -13.69 -36.11
CA ILE A 234 -6.41 -13.42 -37.30
C ILE A 234 -7.27 -13.04 -38.50
N GLU A 235 -8.37 -13.75 -38.73
CA GLU A 235 -9.32 -13.44 -39.84
C GLU A 235 -10.00 -12.09 -39.68
N GLU A 236 -10.23 -11.65 -38.42
CA GLU A 236 -10.80 -10.35 -38.07
C GLU A 236 -9.74 -9.23 -37.93
N GLU A 237 -8.45 -9.53 -38.19
CA GLU A 237 -7.31 -8.61 -38.04
C GLU A 237 -7.23 -7.95 -36.66
N ASN A 238 -7.71 -8.64 -35.63
CA ASN A 238 -7.64 -8.17 -34.25
C ASN A 238 -6.25 -8.44 -33.60
N ASP A 239 -5.90 -7.67 -32.57
CA ASP A 239 -4.66 -7.81 -31.84
C ASP A 239 -4.60 -9.14 -31.07
N LEU A 240 -3.48 -9.84 -31.20
CA LEU A 240 -3.19 -11.05 -30.41
C LEU A 240 -2.89 -10.70 -28.96
N PRO A 241 -3.17 -11.59 -28.00
CA PRO A 241 -2.79 -11.39 -26.62
C PRO A 241 -1.26 -11.43 -26.45
N HIS A 242 -0.78 -10.69 -25.43
CA HIS A 242 0.64 -10.73 -25.04
C HIS A 242 0.99 -12.02 -24.28
N LEU A 243 -0.01 -12.60 -23.60
CA LEU A 243 0.15 -13.82 -22.80
C LEU A 243 -1.10 -14.68 -22.91
N ILE A 244 -0.87 -15.98 -23.13
CA ILE A 244 -1.91 -17.01 -23.12
C ILE A 244 -1.61 -17.94 -21.95
N LEU A 245 -2.59 -18.15 -21.09
CA LEU A 245 -2.53 -19.10 -19.99
C LEU A 245 -3.50 -20.24 -20.29
N ILE A 246 -3.02 -21.46 -20.19
CA ILE A 246 -3.81 -22.67 -20.47
C ILE A 246 -3.76 -23.53 -19.23
N ASP A 247 -4.93 -23.80 -18.64
CA ASP A 247 -5.05 -24.81 -17.62
C ASP A 247 -5.18 -26.17 -18.32
N GLY A 248 -4.13 -26.93 -18.29
CA GLY A 248 -3.98 -28.18 -19.05
C GLY A 248 -4.39 -29.43 -18.26
N GLY A 249 -4.83 -29.33 -16.99
CA GLY A 249 -5.24 -30.46 -16.16
C GLY A 249 -4.07 -31.32 -15.68
#